data_d6154a654fd00704d8534ffeb0c6eb2d
#
_entry.id   d6154a654fd00704d8534ffeb0c6eb2d
#
_cell.length_a   1.000
_cell.length_b   1.000
_cell.length_c   1.000
_cell.angle_alpha   90.00
_cell.angle_beta   90.00
_cell.angle_gamma   90.00
#
_symmetry.space_group_name_H-M   'P 1'
#
loop_
_entity.id
_entity.type
_entity.pdbx_description
1 polymer ?
#
loop_
_entity_poly.entity_id
_entity_poly.type
_entity_poly.pdbx_seq_one_letter_code
_entity_poly.pdbx_strand_id
1 'polypeptide(L)'
;MKTLSTERLILRDWCEDDIGCSVHNEDTIRYLINAKNNYAVVLKANNEIIGTIGLNEDADGKEYVRNVGVRIVPQYQNRGYITEALKAVLDHTTNTFSWFCKAEDSRSQHIAEKLGFAYVKTFAKAQYNLPSDFYYYILDKNSNSF
;
A
#
# COMPACT_ATOMS: atom_id res chain seq x y z
N MET A 1 6.86 -10.39 -8.11
CA MET A 1 7.64 -9.71 -7.04
C MET A 1 8.21 -10.75 -6.09
N LYS A 2 9.23 -10.37 -5.36
CA LYS A 2 9.81 -11.29 -4.37
C LYS A 2 8.84 -11.49 -3.21
N THR A 3 8.64 -12.74 -2.80
CA THR A 3 7.82 -13.05 -1.63
C THR A 3 8.52 -12.57 -0.36
N LEU A 4 7.78 -11.87 0.50
CA LEU A 4 8.27 -11.36 1.77
C LEU A 4 7.57 -12.10 2.91
N SER A 5 8.28 -12.31 4.00
CA SER A 5 7.75 -12.97 5.19
C SER A 5 7.99 -12.11 6.42
N THR A 6 6.96 -11.94 7.22
CA THR A 6 7.04 -11.25 8.51
C THR A 6 6.69 -12.23 9.62
N GLU A 7 6.59 -11.75 10.84
CA GLU A 7 6.22 -12.59 11.98
C GLU A 7 4.87 -13.29 11.74
N ARG A 8 3.88 -12.55 11.26
CA ARG A 8 2.50 -13.07 11.12
C ARG A 8 2.01 -13.20 9.68
N LEU A 9 2.75 -12.67 8.69
CA LEU A 9 2.25 -12.50 7.33
C LEU A 9 3.20 -13.06 6.28
N ILE A 10 2.61 -13.47 5.15
CA ILE A 10 3.30 -13.70 3.88
C ILE A 10 2.77 -12.66 2.90
N LEU A 11 3.68 -11.98 2.21
CA LEU A 11 3.35 -11.03 1.15
C LEU A 11 3.88 -11.62 -0.15
N ARG A 12 2.98 -11.91 -1.07
CA ARG A 12 3.34 -12.63 -2.32
C ARG A 12 2.53 -12.13 -3.50
N ASP A 13 2.92 -12.54 -4.69
CA ASP A 13 2.14 -12.25 -5.89
C ASP A 13 0.75 -12.89 -5.79
N TRP A 14 -0.22 -12.26 -6.43
CA TRP A 14 -1.54 -12.83 -6.65
C TRP A 14 -1.44 -13.99 -7.64
N CYS A 15 -2.27 -15.00 -7.48
CA CYS A 15 -2.32 -16.16 -8.37
C CYS A 15 -3.76 -16.63 -8.57
N GLU A 16 -3.96 -17.54 -9.54
CA GLU A 16 -5.32 -18.00 -9.87
C GLU A 16 -6.03 -18.69 -8.72
N ASP A 17 -5.28 -19.35 -7.83
CA ASP A 17 -5.86 -19.99 -6.65
C ASP A 17 -6.52 -18.99 -5.69
N ASP A 18 -6.23 -17.70 -5.84
CA ASP A 18 -6.80 -16.65 -4.99
C ASP A 18 -8.19 -16.23 -5.44
N ILE A 19 -8.62 -16.62 -6.63
CA ILE A 19 -9.95 -16.31 -7.13
C ILE A 19 -10.99 -16.94 -6.19
N GLY A 20 -11.95 -16.10 -5.76
CA GLY A 20 -12.96 -16.51 -4.79
C GLY A 20 -12.69 -16.00 -3.38
N CYS A 21 -11.54 -15.35 -3.12
CA CYS A 21 -11.27 -14.74 -1.83
C CYS A 21 -12.17 -13.51 -1.61
N SER A 22 -12.22 -13.02 -0.37
CA SER A 22 -13.09 -11.89 -0.01
C SER A 22 -12.48 -10.51 -0.30
N VAL A 23 -11.22 -10.43 -0.72
CA VAL A 23 -10.52 -9.14 -0.88
C VAL A 23 -10.87 -8.47 -2.20
N HIS A 24 -10.88 -9.24 -3.28
CA HIS A 24 -11.14 -8.75 -4.64
C HIS A 24 -12.01 -9.72 -5.42
N ASN A 25 -12.74 -9.20 -6.42
CA ASN A 25 -13.46 -10.04 -7.37
C ASN A 25 -12.49 -10.68 -8.38
N GLU A 26 -13.00 -11.62 -9.17
CA GLU A 26 -12.19 -12.37 -10.14
C GLU A 26 -11.48 -11.47 -11.15
N ASP A 27 -12.19 -10.50 -11.72
CA ASP A 27 -11.61 -9.60 -12.74
C ASP A 27 -10.43 -8.82 -12.20
N THR A 28 -10.55 -8.33 -10.97
CA THR A 28 -9.47 -7.61 -10.29
C THR A 28 -8.28 -8.53 -10.06
N ILE A 29 -8.50 -9.75 -9.59
CA ILE A 29 -7.42 -10.70 -9.33
C ILE A 29 -6.68 -11.03 -10.63
N ARG A 30 -7.39 -11.26 -11.73
CA ARG A 30 -6.78 -11.53 -13.03
C ARG A 30 -5.91 -10.35 -13.50
N TYR A 31 -6.39 -9.13 -13.29
CA TYR A 31 -5.61 -7.93 -13.57
C TYR A 31 -4.32 -7.90 -12.72
N LEU A 32 -4.42 -8.17 -11.43
CA LEU A 32 -3.28 -8.11 -10.50
C LEU A 32 -2.22 -9.18 -10.80
N ILE A 33 -2.66 -10.37 -11.23
CA ILE A 33 -1.74 -11.44 -11.64
C ILE A 33 -0.83 -10.95 -12.78
N ASN A 34 -1.38 -10.24 -13.75
CA ASN A 34 -0.62 -9.74 -14.89
C ASN A 34 0.17 -8.47 -14.59
N ALA A 35 -0.36 -7.59 -13.76
CA ALA A 35 0.26 -6.32 -13.42
C ALA A 35 1.54 -6.47 -12.60
N LYS A 36 1.57 -7.45 -11.70
CA LYS A 36 2.73 -7.77 -10.85
C LYS A 36 3.25 -6.58 -10.03
N ASN A 37 2.32 -5.71 -9.61
CA ASN A 37 2.65 -4.54 -8.81
C ASN A 37 1.89 -4.50 -7.48
N ASN A 38 1.27 -5.63 -7.10
CA ASN A 38 0.49 -5.75 -5.87
C ASN A 38 0.81 -7.04 -5.15
N TYR A 39 0.94 -6.95 -3.84
CA TYR A 39 1.09 -8.11 -2.97
C TYR A 39 -0.27 -8.56 -2.44
N ALA A 40 -0.51 -9.87 -2.44
CA ALA A 40 -1.53 -10.46 -1.60
C ALA A 40 -0.96 -10.55 -0.19
N VAL A 41 -1.72 -10.11 0.80
CA VAL A 41 -1.33 -10.18 2.21
C VAL A 41 -2.00 -11.39 2.83
N VAL A 42 -1.21 -12.39 3.22
CA VAL A 42 -1.69 -13.68 3.70
C VAL A 42 -1.34 -13.86 5.16
N LEU A 43 -2.33 -14.25 5.97
CA LEU A 43 -2.12 -14.52 7.39
C LEU A 43 -1.55 -15.93 7.59
N LYS A 44 -0.39 -16.02 8.23
CA LYS A 44 0.28 -17.32 8.43
C LYS A 44 -0.55 -18.31 9.24
N ALA A 45 -1.30 -17.81 10.23
CA ALA A 45 -2.02 -18.66 11.17
C ALA A 45 -3.07 -19.55 10.51
N ASN A 46 -3.72 -19.07 9.45
CA ASN A 46 -4.82 -19.80 8.80
C ASN A 46 -4.74 -19.77 7.27
N ASN A 47 -3.67 -19.22 6.70
CA ASN A 47 -3.47 -19.10 5.26
C ASN A 47 -4.57 -18.28 4.54
N GLU A 48 -5.25 -17.41 5.26
CA GLU A 48 -6.31 -16.56 4.71
C GLU A 48 -5.71 -15.29 4.10
N ILE A 49 -6.21 -14.88 2.93
CA ILE A 49 -5.84 -13.60 2.32
C ILE A 49 -6.65 -12.53 3.02
N ILE A 50 -5.95 -11.59 3.68
CA ILE A 50 -6.59 -10.55 4.48
C ILE A 50 -6.50 -9.17 3.87
N GLY A 51 -5.74 -8.99 2.80
CA GLY A 51 -5.61 -7.69 2.18
C GLY A 51 -4.67 -7.65 0.99
N THR A 52 -4.35 -6.43 0.60
CA THR A 52 -3.47 -6.17 -0.55
C THR A 52 -2.63 -4.93 -0.32
N ILE A 53 -1.42 -4.93 -0.88
CA ILE A 53 -0.56 -3.75 -0.95
C ILE A 53 -0.17 -3.54 -2.39
N GLY A 54 -0.47 -2.34 -2.90
CA GLY A 54 -0.13 -1.96 -4.27
C GLY A 54 1.00 -0.95 -4.32
N LEU A 55 1.88 -1.11 -5.31
CA LEU A 55 2.91 -0.15 -5.66
C LEU A 55 2.52 0.41 -7.02
N ASN A 56 1.84 1.56 -7.00
CA ASN A 56 1.17 2.12 -8.17
C ASN A 56 1.92 3.33 -8.71
N GLU A 57 1.41 3.91 -9.79
CA GLU A 57 1.95 5.15 -10.32
C GLU A 57 1.76 6.28 -9.32
N ASP A 58 2.75 7.18 -9.27
CA ASP A 58 2.71 8.32 -8.37
C ASP A 58 1.60 9.30 -8.75
N ALA A 59 0.87 9.80 -7.74
CA ALA A 59 -0.21 10.77 -7.94
C ALA A 59 0.28 12.08 -8.54
N ASP A 60 1.54 12.45 -8.30
CA ASP A 60 2.17 13.66 -8.83
C ASP A 60 2.95 13.39 -10.14
N GLY A 61 2.85 12.18 -10.69
CA GLY A 61 3.39 11.82 -11.99
C GLY A 61 4.90 11.60 -12.05
N LYS A 62 5.58 11.43 -10.92
CA LYS A 62 7.02 11.17 -10.91
C LYS A 62 7.29 9.71 -11.22
N GLU A 63 8.02 9.44 -12.31
CA GLU A 63 8.26 8.07 -12.79
C GLU A 63 9.05 7.20 -11.81
N TYR A 64 9.96 7.78 -11.04
CA TYR A 64 10.81 7.05 -10.11
C TYR A 64 10.18 6.86 -8.73
N VAL A 65 8.95 7.33 -8.55
CA VAL A 65 8.22 7.24 -7.28
C VAL A 65 7.09 6.24 -7.43
N ARG A 66 6.88 5.40 -6.42
CA ARG A 66 5.75 4.48 -6.38
C ARG A 66 4.78 4.87 -5.27
N ASN A 67 3.52 5.03 -5.63
CA ASN A 67 2.46 5.32 -4.68
C ASN A 67 2.04 4.03 -3.97
N VAL A 68 2.06 4.05 -2.65
CA VAL A 68 1.73 2.88 -1.84
C VAL A 68 0.24 2.91 -1.49
N GLY A 69 -0.47 1.89 -1.94
CA GLY A 69 -1.87 1.68 -1.55
C GLY A 69 -1.97 0.44 -0.68
N VAL A 70 -2.82 0.47 0.34
CA VAL A 70 -3.03 -0.66 1.23
C VAL A 70 -4.50 -0.82 1.56
N ARG A 71 -4.93 -2.07 1.66
CA ARG A 71 -6.28 -2.40 2.10
C ARG A 71 -6.24 -3.70 2.90
N ILE A 72 -6.85 -3.68 4.07
CA ILE A 72 -7.06 -4.86 4.91
C ILE A 72 -8.57 -5.01 5.11
N VAL A 73 -9.08 -6.22 4.99
CA VAL A 73 -10.51 -6.48 5.21
C VAL A 73 -10.92 -6.11 6.65
N PRO A 74 -12.17 -5.63 6.86
CA PRO A 74 -12.57 -5.05 8.15
C PRO A 74 -12.31 -5.93 9.38
N GLN A 75 -12.55 -7.24 9.29
CA GLN A 75 -12.39 -8.13 10.44
C GLN A 75 -10.94 -8.27 10.91
N TYR A 76 -9.97 -7.84 10.11
CA TYR A 76 -8.56 -7.91 10.48
C TYR A 76 -7.93 -6.52 10.71
N GLN A 77 -8.73 -5.47 10.69
CA GLN A 77 -8.24 -4.11 10.96
C GLN A 77 -7.97 -3.92 12.46
N ASN A 78 -7.18 -2.91 12.79
CA ASN A 78 -6.81 -2.54 14.16
C ASN A 78 -6.03 -3.61 14.93
N ARG A 79 -5.28 -4.44 14.22
CA ARG A 79 -4.44 -5.50 14.83
C ARG A 79 -2.95 -5.34 14.49
N GLY A 80 -2.59 -4.22 13.86
CA GLY A 80 -1.19 -3.95 13.48
C GLY A 80 -0.73 -4.60 12.19
N TYR A 81 -1.60 -5.29 11.47
CA TYR A 81 -1.22 -5.97 10.22
C TYR A 81 -0.79 -4.99 9.13
N ILE A 82 -1.50 -3.85 9.00
CA ILE A 82 -1.15 -2.85 7.99
C ILE A 82 0.28 -2.35 8.20
N THR A 83 0.63 -1.96 9.42
CA THR A 83 1.97 -1.46 9.74
C THR A 83 3.02 -2.53 9.51
N GLU A 84 2.76 -3.75 9.95
CA GLU A 84 3.68 -4.88 9.78
C GLU A 84 3.94 -5.17 8.30
N ALA A 85 2.90 -5.22 7.48
CA ALA A 85 3.00 -5.49 6.05
C ALA A 85 3.72 -4.36 5.31
N LEU A 86 3.33 -3.11 5.56
CA LEU A 86 3.93 -1.95 4.91
C LEU A 86 5.40 -1.81 5.26
N LYS A 87 5.77 -2.01 6.51
CA LYS A 87 7.17 -1.95 6.92
C LYS A 87 8.03 -2.95 6.14
N ALA A 88 7.53 -4.17 5.96
CA ALA A 88 8.25 -5.19 5.19
C ALA A 88 8.45 -4.76 3.74
N VAL A 89 7.41 -4.21 3.10
CA VAL A 89 7.50 -3.75 1.71
C VAL A 89 8.46 -2.58 1.59
N LEU A 90 8.36 -1.61 2.48
CA LEU A 90 9.21 -0.41 2.44
C LEU A 90 10.68 -0.74 2.73
N ASP A 91 10.93 -1.71 3.61
CA ASP A 91 12.30 -2.11 3.95
C ASP A 91 12.96 -2.97 2.88
N HIS A 92 12.16 -3.53 1.95
CA HIS A 92 12.65 -4.39 0.88
C HIS A 92 13.42 -3.64 -0.19
N THR A 93 13.22 -2.34 -0.34
CA THR A 93 13.79 -1.54 -1.43
C THR A 93 14.23 -0.17 -0.94
N THR A 94 15.16 0.45 -1.68
CA THR A 94 15.62 1.81 -1.44
C THR A 94 14.92 2.84 -2.32
N ASN A 95 13.86 2.44 -3.02
CA ASN A 95 13.11 3.36 -3.87
C ASN A 95 12.44 4.48 -3.07
N THR A 96 12.00 5.50 -3.80
CA THR A 96 11.19 6.57 -3.23
C THR A 96 9.72 6.18 -3.34
N PHE A 97 8.98 6.39 -2.27
CA PHE A 97 7.56 6.06 -2.19
C PHE A 97 6.72 7.30 -1.92
N SER A 98 5.49 7.31 -2.40
CA SER A 98 4.52 8.33 -2.06
C SER A 98 3.30 7.72 -1.37
N TRP A 99 2.57 8.57 -0.64
CA TRP A 99 1.34 8.21 0.06
C TRP A 99 0.32 9.29 -0.23
N PHE A 100 -0.88 8.91 -0.62
CA PHE A 100 -1.91 9.81 -1.05
C PHE A 100 -3.20 9.46 -0.32
N CYS A 101 -3.71 10.39 0.51
CA CYS A 101 -4.91 10.13 1.30
C CYS A 101 -5.78 11.38 1.42
N LYS A 102 -7.06 11.16 1.67
CA LYS A 102 -8.00 12.27 1.90
C LYS A 102 -7.59 13.08 3.12
N ALA A 103 -7.77 14.40 3.03
CA ALA A 103 -7.44 15.32 4.12
C ALA A 103 -8.23 15.03 5.40
N GLU A 104 -9.45 14.48 5.29
CA GLU A 104 -10.25 14.09 6.45
C GLU A 104 -9.90 12.70 6.99
N ASP A 105 -9.03 11.93 6.34
CA ASP A 105 -8.66 10.58 6.77
C ASP A 105 -7.47 10.63 7.74
N SER A 106 -7.74 10.95 8.99
CA SER A 106 -6.70 11.07 10.02
C SER A 106 -5.97 9.76 10.29
N ARG A 107 -6.64 8.63 10.13
CA ARG A 107 -6.04 7.32 10.34
C ARG A 107 -4.96 7.03 9.30
N SER A 108 -5.24 7.30 8.04
CA SER A 108 -4.28 7.14 6.96
C SER A 108 -3.07 8.05 7.13
N GLN A 109 -3.31 9.30 7.52
CA GLN A 109 -2.24 10.26 7.82
C GLN A 109 -1.34 9.75 8.94
N HIS A 110 -1.94 9.23 10.01
CA HIS A 110 -1.18 8.71 11.14
C HIS A 110 -0.29 7.52 10.74
N ILE A 111 -0.81 6.62 9.91
CA ILE A 111 -0.03 5.49 9.41
C ILE A 111 1.16 5.98 8.58
N ALA A 112 0.95 6.92 7.67
CA ALA A 112 2.01 7.49 6.85
C ALA A 112 3.11 8.12 7.71
N GLU A 113 2.73 8.94 8.66
CA GLU A 113 3.68 9.60 9.57
C GLU A 113 4.46 8.61 10.42
N LYS A 114 3.78 7.60 10.94
CA LYS A 114 4.42 6.54 11.74
C LYS A 114 5.46 5.77 10.95
N LEU A 115 5.26 5.60 9.65
CA LEU A 115 6.20 4.91 8.78
C LEU A 115 7.31 5.80 8.24
N GLY A 116 7.31 7.09 8.59
CA GLY A 116 8.36 8.02 8.22
C GLY A 116 8.08 8.86 6.98
N PHE A 117 6.88 8.78 6.44
CA PHE A 117 6.48 9.65 5.33
C PHE A 117 6.36 11.10 5.79
N ALA A 118 6.82 12.03 4.97
CA ALA A 118 6.75 13.46 5.26
C ALA A 118 5.74 14.13 4.33
N TYR A 119 4.87 14.94 4.90
CA TYR A 119 3.90 15.74 4.12
C TYR A 119 4.64 16.68 3.18
N VAL A 120 4.17 16.74 1.94
CA VAL A 120 4.76 17.59 0.90
C VAL A 120 3.79 18.70 0.50
N LYS A 121 2.55 18.35 0.11
CA LYS A 121 1.57 19.31 -0.37
C LYS A 121 0.16 18.75 -0.33
N THR A 122 -0.81 19.65 -0.53
CA THR A 122 -2.22 19.30 -0.66
C THR A 122 -2.63 19.42 -2.13
N PHE A 123 -3.34 18.40 -2.62
CA PHE A 123 -4.02 18.46 -3.90
C PHE A 123 -5.43 18.99 -3.62
N ALA A 124 -5.67 20.24 -3.94
CA ALA A 124 -6.94 20.90 -3.65
C ALA A 124 -8.07 20.33 -4.52
N LYS A 125 -9.18 20.01 -3.89
CA LYS A 125 -10.39 19.46 -4.53
C LYS A 125 -10.78 20.24 -5.79
N ALA A 126 -10.89 21.54 -5.70
CA ALA A 126 -11.34 22.38 -6.80
C ALA A 126 -10.35 22.42 -7.96
N GLN A 127 -9.06 22.42 -7.67
CA GLN A 127 -8.00 22.54 -8.67
C GLN A 127 -7.82 21.25 -9.49
N TYR A 128 -7.99 20.09 -8.86
CA TYR A 128 -7.72 18.79 -9.49
C TYR A 128 -8.98 17.99 -9.76
N ASN A 129 -10.16 18.59 -9.57
CA ASN A 129 -11.46 17.91 -9.77
C ASN A 129 -11.57 16.60 -8.99
N LEU A 130 -11.21 16.65 -7.72
CA LEU A 130 -11.24 15.52 -6.81
C LEU A 130 -12.49 15.55 -5.92
N PRO A 131 -12.89 14.42 -5.32
CA PRO A 131 -14.03 14.39 -4.38
C PRO A 131 -13.74 15.11 -3.07
N SER A 132 -12.47 15.27 -2.71
CA SER A 132 -12.01 15.91 -1.47
C SER A 132 -10.64 16.52 -1.71
N ASP A 133 -10.13 17.28 -0.75
CA ASP A 133 -8.71 17.61 -0.69
C ASP A 133 -7.94 16.34 -0.34
N PHE A 134 -6.76 16.15 -0.93
CA PHE A 134 -5.87 15.03 -0.65
C PHE A 134 -4.52 15.54 -0.19
N TYR A 135 -3.94 14.85 0.78
CA TYR A 135 -2.58 15.08 1.24
C TYR A 135 -1.62 14.14 0.52
N TYR A 136 -0.48 14.67 0.14
CA TYR A 136 0.56 13.97 -0.58
C TYR A 136 1.81 13.93 0.29
N TYR A 137 2.32 12.72 0.54
CA TYR A 137 3.49 12.47 1.38
C TYR A 137 4.56 11.75 0.57
N ILE A 138 5.82 11.93 0.94
CA ILE A 138 6.96 11.23 0.34
C ILE A 138 7.78 10.55 1.42
N LEU A 139 8.24 9.35 1.11
CA LEU A 139 9.28 8.65 1.86
C LEU A 139 10.43 8.37 0.89
N ASP A 140 11.54 9.09 1.07
CA ASP A 140 12.71 8.93 0.22
C ASP A 140 13.77 8.11 0.94
N LYS A 141 13.78 6.82 0.66
CA LYS A 141 14.74 5.88 1.28
C LYS A 141 16.17 6.14 0.81
N ASN A 142 16.34 6.86 -0.30
CA ASN A 142 17.66 7.17 -0.84
C ASN A 142 18.29 8.42 -0.22
N SER A 143 17.51 9.25 0.48
CA SER A 143 17.99 10.52 1.06
C SER A 143 18.65 10.35 2.42
N ASN A 144 18.66 9.16 3.00
CA ASN A 144 19.16 8.87 4.35
C ASN A 144 20.55 8.24 4.35
N SER A 145 21.40 8.65 3.43
CA SER A 145 22.71 8.03 3.25
C SER A 145 23.83 8.67 4.09
N PHE A 146 23.48 9.46 5.05
CA PHE A 146 24.50 10.07 5.94
C PHE A 146 24.17 9.84 7.35
#